data_6015a5d57e46fb87fa89d5d9f7ad43c2
#
_entry.id   6015a5d57e46fb87fa89d5d9f7ad43c2
#
_cell.length_a   1.000
_cell.length_b   1.000
_cell.length_c   1.000
_cell.angle_alpha   90.00
_cell.angle_beta   90.00
_cell.angle_gamma   90.00
#
_symmetry.space_group_name_H-M   'P 1'
#
loop_
_entity.id
_entity.type
_entity.pdbx_description
1 polymer ?
#
loop_
_entity_poly.entity_id
_entity_poly.type
_entity_poly.pdbx_seq_one_letter_code
_entity_poly.pdbx_strand_id
1 'polypeptide(L)'
;TIIIPRHVHRVKDIILEIESLNLKTACHSKKPKNLTNIDIYIVDTFGETNKFHKIGSSVFLGGSIIKRGGQNPLEAARYGARILHGPNTDNFKDIYKLLKSFKISKKINTPKELASLISFKKNKNTGVKIKKIGKIILKKTIKEIDNLINNEVKKT
;
A
#
# COMPACT_ATOMS: atom_id res chain seq x y z
N THR A 1 14.61 -5.51 -0.43
CA THR A 1 13.52 -4.51 -0.48
C THR A 1 12.76 -4.61 -1.80
N ILE A 2 11.43 -4.30 -1.80
CA ILE A 2 10.63 -4.25 -3.02
C ILE A 2 10.18 -2.81 -3.24
N ILE A 3 10.42 -2.28 -4.43
CA ILE A 3 9.94 -0.96 -4.86
C ILE A 3 8.88 -1.16 -5.95
N ILE A 4 7.71 -0.54 -5.78
CA ILE A 4 6.61 -0.55 -6.74
C ILE A 4 6.37 0.90 -7.16
N PRO A 5 6.96 1.35 -8.27
CA PRO A 5 6.76 2.71 -8.76
C PRO A 5 5.31 2.92 -9.21
N ARG A 6 4.71 4.06 -8.85
CA ARG A 6 3.38 4.43 -9.36
C ARG A 6 3.38 4.59 -10.88
N HIS A 7 4.49 5.07 -11.42
CA HIS A 7 4.67 5.36 -12.85
C HIS A 7 5.83 4.52 -13.39
N VAL A 8 5.53 3.54 -14.22
CA VAL A 8 6.52 2.59 -14.77
C VAL A 8 7.59 3.28 -15.62
N HIS A 9 7.27 4.40 -16.28
CA HIS A 9 8.26 5.16 -17.06
C HIS A 9 9.43 5.70 -16.22
N ARG A 10 9.26 5.84 -14.89
CA ARG A 10 10.33 6.27 -13.98
C ARG A 10 11.29 5.16 -13.54
N VAL A 11 11.05 3.93 -13.96
CA VAL A 11 11.85 2.78 -13.50
C VAL A 11 13.34 2.96 -13.84
N LYS A 12 13.66 3.47 -15.03
CA LYS A 12 15.05 3.71 -15.43
C LYS A 12 15.77 4.67 -14.49
N ASP A 13 15.14 5.78 -14.15
CA ASP A 13 15.72 6.78 -13.25
C ASP A 13 15.92 6.19 -11.84
N ILE A 14 14.93 5.45 -11.36
CA ILE A 14 14.99 4.77 -10.05
C ILE A 14 16.15 3.76 -10.01
N ILE A 15 16.37 3.00 -11.07
CA ILE A 15 17.51 2.06 -11.16
C ILE A 15 18.82 2.82 -11.05
N LEU A 16 19.02 3.88 -11.83
CA LEU A 16 20.23 4.69 -11.80
C LEU A 16 20.49 5.27 -10.40
N GLU A 17 19.47 5.80 -9.74
CA GLU A 17 19.59 6.29 -8.36
C GLU A 17 20.02 5.18 -7.40
N ILE A 18 19.46 3.97 -7.50
CA ILE A 18 19.79 2.85 -6.62
C ILE A 18 21.21 2.34 -6.89
N GLU A 19 21.60 2.21 -8.14
CA GLU A 19 22.94 1.74 -8.55
C GLU A 19 24.03 2.72 -8.16
N SER A 20 23.74 4.03 -8.13
CA SER A 20 24.67 5.04 -7.61
C SER A 20 24.99 4.86 -6.10
N LEU A 21 24.15 4.13 -5.38
CA LEU A 21 24.36 3.72 -3.99
C LEU A 21 25.08 2.36 -3.85
N ASN A 22 25.61 1.80 -4.95
CA ASN A 22 26.22 0.46 -5.01
C ASN A 22 25.26 -0.67 -4.60
N LEU A 23 23.94 -0.50 -4.78
CA LEU A 23 22.93 -1.52 -4.53
C LEU A 23 22.53 -2.22 -5.83
N LYS A 24 22.38 -3.55 -5.75
CA LYS A 24 22.02 -4.39 -6.91
C LYS A 24 20.52 -4.47 -7.10
N THR A 25 20.07 -4.26 -8.33
CA THR A 25 18.65 -4.25 -8.69
C THR A 25 18.25 -5.45 -9.55
N ALA A 26 16.97 -5.84 -9.49
CA ALA A 26 16.35 -6.75 -10.43
C ALA A 26 14.92 -6.27 -10.76
N CYS A 27 14.55 -6.32 -12.04
CA CYS A 27 13.22 -5.95 -12.53
C CYS A 27 12.29 -7.16 -12.59
N HIS A 28 11.02 -6.97 -12.18
CA HIS A 28 10.00 -8.01 -12.19
C HIS A 28 9.69 -8.52 -13.61
N SER A 29 9.63 -7.62 -14.60
CA SER A 29 9.39 -7.98 -16.01
C SER A 29 10.39 -8.97 -16.57
N LYS A 30 11.65 -8.94 -16.09
CA LYS A 30 12.72 -9.84 -16.53
C LYS A 30 12.63 -11.24 -15.90
N LYS A 31 11.68 -11.50 -14.99
CA LYS A 31 11.44 -12.79 -14.32
C LYS A 31 12.73 -13.45 -13.83
N PRO A 32 13.55 -12.77 -13.00
CA PRO A 32 14.83 -13.31 -12.57
C PRO A 32 14.63 -14.62 -11.79
N LYS A 33 15.33 -15.69 -12.22
CA LYS A 33 15.26 -17.01 -11.57
C LYS A 33 15.96 -17.06 -10.22
N ASN A 34 16.96 -16.21 -10.03
CA ASN A 34 17.73 -16.12 -8.79
C ASN A 34 17.73 -14.68 -8.28
N LEU A 35 17.38 -14.52 -7.01
CA LEU A 35 17.38 -13.24 -6.31
C LEU A 35 18.49 -13.15 -5.24
N THR A 36 19.38 -14.14 -5.19
CA THR A 36 20.56 -14.10 -4.32
C THR A 36 21.41 -12.91 -4.73
N ASN A 37 21.85 -12.13 -3.78
CA ASN A 37 22.63 -10.90 -4.01
C ASN A 37 21.87 -9.75 -4.70
N ILE A 38 20.53 -9.74 -4.68
CA ILE A 38 19.72 -8.61 -5.09
C ILE A 38 19.24 -7.84 -3.85
N ASP A 39 19.58 -6.55 -3.79
CA ASP A 39 19.22 -5.68 -2.69
C ASP A 39 17.80 -5.11 -2.86
N ILE A 40 17.49 -4.72 -4.10
CA ILE A 40 16.24 -4.05 -4.47
C ILE A 40 15.57 -4.78 -5.64
N TYR A 41 14.34 -5.23 -5.42
CA TYR A 41 13.47 -5.79 -6.45
C TYR A 41 12.48 -4.73 -6.92
N ILE A 42 12.47 -4.42 -8.21
CA ILE A 42 11.64 -3.36 -8.79
C ILE A 42 10.48 -3.99 -9.56
N VAL A 43 9.26 -3.62 -9.19
CA VAL A 43 8.04 -4.07 -9.88
C VAL A 43 7.71 -3.05 -10.96
N ASP A 44 8.18 -3.33 -12.16
CA ASP A 44 8.07 -2.51 -13.36
C ASP A 44 6.89 -2.90 -14.27
N THR A 45 5.87 -3.54 -13.68
CA THR A 45 4.64 -3.97 -14.37
C THR A 45 3.39 -3.43 -13.68
N PHE A 46 2.31 -3.25 -14.44
CA PHE A 46 1.02 -2.80 -13.89
C PHE A 46 0.19 -3.97 -13.32
N GLY A 47 -0.72 -3.64 -12.37
CA GLY A 47 -1.72 -4.57 -11.86
C GLY A 47 -1.24 -5.57 -10.82
N GLU A 48 0.05 -5.59 -10.49
CA GLU A 48 0.64 -6.63 -9.65
C GLU A 48 0.78 -6.26 -8.16
N THR A 49 0.50 -5.02 -7.80
CA THR A 49 0.67 -4.46 -6.43
C THR A 49 0.08 -5.37 -5.35
N ASN A 50 -1.09 -5.93 -5.59
CA ASN A 50 -1.75 -6.82 -4.63
C ASN A 50 -0.96 -8.11 -4.32
N LYS A 51 -0.24 -8.66 -5.30
CA LYS A 51 0.61 -9.84 -5.09
C LYS A 51 1.73 -9.51 -4.09
N PHE A 52 2.34 -8.34 -4.24
CA PHE A 52 3.42 -7.88 -3.37
C PHE A 52 2.92 -7.47 -1.98
N HIS A 53 1.72 -6.90 -1.86
CA HIS A 53 1.11 -6.66 -0.55
C HIS A 53 0.84 -7.96 0.24
N LYS A 54 0.60 -9.08 -0.46
CA LYS A 54 0.46 -10.38 0.20
C LYS A 54 1.73 -10.84 0.90
N ILE A 55 2.90 -10.50 0.37
CA ILE A 55 4.19 -10.93 0.95
C ILE A 55 4.82 -9.87 1.85
N GLY A 56 4.62 -8.58 1.58
CA GLY A 56 5.18 -7.48 2.36
C GLY A 56 4.70 -7.47 3.81
N SER A 57 5.61 -7.39 4.77
CA SER A 57 5.28 -7.29 6.21
C SER A 57 5.18 -5.85 6.67
N SER A 58 6.00 -4.95 6.14
CA SER A 58 5.88 -3.51 6.28
C SER A 58 5.77 -2.88 4.90
N VAL A 59 4.91 -1.89 4.77
CA VAL A 59 4.68 -1.15 3.52
C VAL A 59 4.79 0.34 3.81
N PHE A 60 5.77 0.98 3.19
CA PHE A 60 5.85 2.43 3.16
C PHE A 60 5.06 2.96 1.96
N LEU A 61 4.11 3.86 2.23
CA LEU A 61 3.28 4.45 1.18
C LEU A 61 3.83 5.79 0.75
N GLY A 62 4.32 5.84 -0.48
CA GLY A 62 4.86 7.04 -1.12
C GLY A 62 3.80 8.12 -1.34
N GLY A 63 4.26 9.33 -1.75
CA GLY A 63 3.37 10.49 -1.93
C GLY A 63 2.88 11.11 -0.64
N SER A 64 3.27 10.56 0.52
CA SER A 64 2.92 11.05 1.84
C SER A 64 4.00 11.90 2.52
N ILE A 65 5.24 11.87 2.00
CA ILE A 65 6.32 12.76 2.45
C ILE A 65 6.13 14.16 1.87
N ILE A 66 5.73 14.25 0.62
CA ILE A 66 5.45 15.51 -0.06
C ILE A 66 3.94 15.78 -0.07
N LYS A 67 3.53 17.03 -0.32
CA LYS A 67 2.12 17.46 -0.34
C LYS A 67 1.35 16.91 -1.55
N ARG A 68 1.20 15.56 -1.62
CA ARG A 68 0.39 14.85 -2.63
C ARG A 68 -0.78 14.07 -2.03
N GLY A 69 -1.04 14.21 -0.72
CA GLY A 69 -2.19 13.61 -0.03
C GLY A 69 -2.09 12.12 0.23
N GLY A 70 -0.92 11.48 -0.04
CA GLY A 70 -0.68 10.06 0.22
C GLY A 70 -1.36 9.11 -0.78
N GLN A 71 -1.26 7.81 -0.49
CA GLN A 71 -1.89 6.74 -1.26
C GLN A 71 -2.80 5.89 -0.39
N ASN A 72 -3.67 5.09 -1.01
CA ASN A 72 -4.63 4.24 -0.32
C ASN A 72 -3.93 3.15 0.51
N PRO A 73 -4.04 3.20 1.85
CA PRO A 73 -3.38 2.22 2.71
C PRO A 73 -4.14 0.91 2.87
N LEU A 74 -5.41 0.83 2.45
CA LEU A 74 -6.27 -0.33 2.70
C LEU A 74 -5.80 -1.58 1.97
N GLU A 75 -5.18 -1.44 0.79
CA GLU A 75 -4.72 -2.59 0.01
C GLU A 75 -3.67 -3.41 0.77
N ALA A 76 -2.68 -2.74 1.35
CA ALA A 76 -1.67 -3.40 2.17
C ALA A 76 -2.20 -3.81 3.55
N ALA A 77 -3.03 -2.96 4.16
CA ALA A 77 -3.60 -3.19 5.48
C ALA A 77 -4.47 -4.45 5.55
N ARG A 78 -5.20 -4.77 4.47
CA ARG A 78 -6.00 -6.01 4.35
C ARG A 78 -5.19 -7.29 4.49
N TYR A 79 -3.89 -7.23 4.23
CA TYR A 79 -2.97 -8.36 4.41
C TYR A 79 -2.25 -8.34 5.77
N GLY A 80 -2.61 -7.40 6.64
CA GLY A 80 -2.02 -7.25 7.98
C GLY A 80 -0.61 -6.66 7.97
N ALA A 81 -0.21 -6.01 6.89
CA ALA A 81 1.06 -5.31 6.81
C ALA A 81 1.08 -4.09 7.74
N ARG A 82 2.22 -3.79 8.34
CA ARG A 82 2.45 -2.51 9.02
C ARG A 82 2.52 -1.41 7.97
N ILE A 83 1.71 -0.37 8.13
CA ILE A 83 1.66 0.77 7.22
C ILE A 83 2.54 1.89 7.78
N LEU A 84 3.54 2.29 7.01
CA LEU A 84 4.41 3.43 7.31
C LEU A 84 4.10 4.56 6.30
N HIS A 85 3.97 5.78 6.77
CA HIS A 85 3.60 6.92 5.93
C HIS A 85 4.19 8.23 6.45
N GLY A 86 4.35 9.20 5.57
CA GLY A 86 4.73 10.56 5.92
C GLY A 86 3.54 11.37 6.50
N PRO A 87 3.73 12.67 6.73
CA PRO A 87 2.73 13.54 7.34
C PRO A 87 1.51 13.85 6.45
N ASN A 88 1.67 13.80 5.12
CA ASN A 88 0.65 14.24 4.18
C ASN A 88 -0.24 13.06 3.74
N THR A 89 -1.40 12.91 4.34
CA THR A 89 -2.34 11.79 4.09
C THR A 89 -3.78 12.28 3.91
N ASP A 90 -3.95 13.50 3.44
CA ASP A 90 -5.24 14.21 3.44
C ASP A 90 -6.30 13.51 2.59
N ASN A 91 -5.91 12.85 1.48
CA ASN A 91 -6.82 12.10 0.62
C ASN A 91 -7.43 10.87 1.33
N PHE A 92 -6.84 10.40 2.43
CA PHE A 92 -7.24 9.17 3.12
C PHE A 92 -7.29 9.33 4.64
N LYS A 93 -7.54 10.55 5.13
CA LYS A 93 -7.47 10.94 6.54
C LYS A 93 -8.24 10.00 7.48
N ASP A 94 -9.47 9.66 7.14
CA ASP A 94 -10.31 8.82 8.00
C ASP A 94 -9.84 7.35 7.98
N ILE A 95 -9.32 6.89 6.84
CA ILE A 95 -8.73 5.56 6.73
C ILE A 95 -7.47 5.46 7.62
N TYR A 96 -6.61 6.47 7.59
CA TYR A 96 -5.42 6.47 8.46
C TYR A 96 -5.78 6.56 9.94
N LYS A 97 -6.85 7.29 10.33
CA LYS A 97 -7.39 7.27 11.70
C LYS A 97 -7.82 5.86 12.12
N LEU A 98 -8.56 5.16 11.24
CA LEU A 98 -8.99 3.78 11.47
C LEU A 98 -7.78 2.85 11.63
N LEU A 99 -6.78 2.92 10.75
CA LEU A 99 -5.60 2.07 10.83
C LEU A 99 -4.73 2.36 12.08
N LYS A 100 -4.72 3.61 12.52
CA LYS A 100 -4.07 4.02 13.78
C LYS A 100 -4.75 3.38 15.00
N SER A 101 -6.09 3.31 15.03
CA SER A 101 -6.83 2.65 16.11
C SER A 101 -6.53 1.15 16.19
N PHE A 102 -6.22 0.51 15.07
CA PHE A 102 -5.73 -0.87 15.01
C PHE A 102 -4.22 -1.02 15.29
N LYS A 103 -3.50 0.07 15.59
CA LYS A 103 -2.06 0.09 15.85
C LYS A 103 -1.17 -0.47 14.73
N ILE A 104 -1.66 -0.46 13.48
CA ILE A 104 -0.90 -0.94 12.31
C ILE A 104 -0.40 0.18 11.40
N SER A 105 -0.79 1.42 11.64
CA SER A 105 -0.30 2.60 10.93
C SER A 105 0.61 3.44 11.83
N LYS A 106 1.73 3.88 11.27
CA LYS A 106 2.70 4.75 11.94
C LYS A 106 3.17 5.86 11.00
N LYS A 107 3.08 7.10 11.48
CA LYS A 107 3.69 8.26 10.79
C LYS A 107 5.19 8.26 11.01
N ILE A 108 5.93 8.60 9.97
CA ILE A 108 7.37 8.82 9.99
C ILE A 108 7.69 10.21 9.42
N ASN A 109 8.74 10.82 9.90
CA ASN A 109 9.23 12.12 9.42
C ASN A 109 10.65 12.01 8.85
N THR A 110 11.40 10.97 9.21
CA THR A 110 12.79 10.78 8.80
C THR A 110 13.06 9.37 8.28
N PRO A 111 14.09 9.17 7.43
CA PRO A 111 14.54 7.85 7.01
C PRO A 111 14.96 6.94 8.18
N LYS A 112 15.55 7.52 9.25
CA LYS A 112 15.92 6.78 10.46
C LYS A 112 14.70 6.21 11.19
N GLU A 113 13.63 7.01 11.32
CA GLU A 113 12.35 6.54 11.86
C GLU A 113 11.74 5.43 10.99
N LEU A 114 11.78 5.58 9.66
CA LEU A 114 11.33 4.54 8.74
C LEU A 114 12.06 3.23 9.02
N ALA A 115 13.38 3.24 9.03
CA ALA A 115 14.20 2.05 9.25
C ALA A 115 13.91 1.39 10.62
N SER A 116 13.79 2.18 11.69
CA SER A 116 13.52 1.67 13.04
C SER A 116 12.13 1.05 13.22
N LEU A 117 11.16 1.45 12.38
CA LEU A 117 9.79 0.99 12.47
C LEU A 117 9.46 -0.18 11.53
N ILE A 118 10.39 -0.62 10.69
CA ILE A 118 10.20 -1.80 9.85
C ILE A 118 9.97 -3.03 10.75
N SER A 119 8.99 -3.82 10.40
CA SER A 119 8.66 -5.08 11.07
C SER A 119 8.53 -6.19 10.04
N PHE A 120 9.12 -7.33 10.33
CA PHE A 120 9.00 -8.54 9.51
C PHE A 120 7.81 -9.42 9.91
N LYS A 121 7.01 -8.96 10.89
CA LYS A 121 5.80 -9.66 11.37
C LYS A 121 4.54 -8.98 10.86
N LYS A 122 3.62 -9.78 10.31
CA LYS A 122 2.28 -9.35 9.91
C LYS A 122 1.27 -9.51 11.05
N ASN A 123 0.33 -8.58 11.15
CA ASN A 123 -0.83 -8.72 12.02
C ASN A 123 -2.02 -9.31 11.23
N LYS A 124 -2.00 -10.64 11.04
CA LYS A 124 -3.05 -11.34 10.28
C LYS A 124 -4.45 -11.09 10.83
N ASN A 125 -4.61 -11.07 12.16
CA ASN A 125 -5.91 -10.85 12.81
C ASN A 125 -6.48 -9.46 12.46
N THR A 126 -5.64 -8.42 12.48
CA THR A 126 -6.06 -7.09 12.07
C THR A 126 -6.41 -7.04 10.57
N GLY A 127 -5.64 -7.71 9.72
CA GLY A 127 -5.96 -7.84 8.30
C GLY A 127 -7.34 -8.43 8.04
N VAL A 128 -7.71 -9.49 8.77
CA VAL A 128 -9.05 -10.11 8.71
C VAL A 128 -10.13 -9.13 9.16
N LYS A 129 -9.92 -8.41 10.27
CA LYS A 129 -10.86 -7.37 10.75
C LYS A 129 -11.11 -6.29 9.70
N ILE A 130 -10.07 -5.77 9.08
CA ILE A 130 -10.16 -4.76 8.02
C ILE A 130 -10.96 -5.28 6.82
N LYS A 131 -10.69 -6.50 6.37
CA LYS A 131 -11.49 -7.15 5.30
C LYS A 131 -12.97 -7.25 5.66
N LYS A 132 -13.30 -7.62 6.91
CA LYS A 132 -14.67 -7.73 7.39
C LYS A 132 -15.38 -6.37 7.38
N ILE A 133 -14.71 -5.32 7.86
CA ILE A 133 -15.25 -3.95 7.82
C ILE A 133 -15.53 -3.53 6.37
N GLY A 134 -14.58 -3.75 5.44
CA GLY A 134 -14.78 -3.45 4.02
C GLY A 134 -16.00 -4.16 3.41
N LYS A 135 -16.22 -5.45 3.74
CA LYS A 135 -17.40 -6.20 3.31
C LYS A 135 -18.71 -5.62 3.87
N ILE A 136 -18.70 -5.17 5.13
CA ILE A 136 -19.89 -4.56 5.77
C ILE A 136 -20.23 -3.24 5.08
N ILE A 137 -19.23 -2.38 4.83
CA ILE A 137 -19.41 -1.12 4.14
C ILE A 137 -19.96 -1.36 2.74
N LEU A 138 -19.37 -2.27 1.98
CA LEU A 138 -19.83 -2.61 0.62
C LEU A 138 -21.30 -3.06 0.61
N LYS A 139 -21.69 -3.97 1.53
CA LYS A 139 -23.08 -4.43 1.63
C LYS A 139 -24.05 -3.27 1.93
N LYS A 140 -23.68 -2.36 2.83
CA LYS A 140 -24.51 -1.18 3.13
C LYS A 140 -24.66 -0.28 1.91
N THR A 141 -23.55 0.00 1.22
CA THR A 141 -23.57 0.84 0.01
C THR A 141 -24.44 0.24 -1.10
N ILE A 142 -24.33 -1.07 -1.36
CA ILE A 142 -25.19 -1.76 -2.34
C ILE A 142 -26.65 -1.63 -1.93
N LYS A 143 -27.00 -1.88 -0.66
CA LYS A 143 -28.37 -1.74 -0.18
C LYS A 143 -28.94 -0.35 -0.38
N GLU A 144 -28.16 0.69 -0.12
CA GLU A 144 -28.58 2.09 -0.36
C GLU A 144 -28.80 2.37 -1.85
N ILE A 145 -27.93 1.86 -2.71
CA ILE A 145 -28.11 1.97 -4.18
C ILE A 145 -29.39 1.27 -4.62
N ASP A 146 -29.63 0.04 -4.16
CA ASP A 146 -30.85 -0.71 -4.48
C ASP A 146 -32.12 0.02 -4.02
N ASN A 147 -32.08 0.62 -2.82
CA ASN A 147 -33.19 1.42 -2.30
C ASN A 147 -33.47 2.65 -3.18
N LEU A 148 -32.42 3.35 -3.62
CA LEU A 148 -32.57 4.50 -4.52
C LEU A 148 -33.18 4.11 -5.85
N ILE A 149 -32.70 3.04 -6.49
CA ILE A 149 -33.24 2.53 -7.75
C ILE A 149 -34.71 2.16 -7.60
N ASN A 150 -35.07 1.39 -6.56
CA ASN A 150 -36.45 0.96 -6.34
C ASN A 150 -37.41 2.13 -6.05
N ASN A 151 -36.93 3.21 -5.44
CA ASN A 151 -37.72 4.41 -5.19
C ASN A 151 -37.97 5.21 -6.48
N GLU A 152 -37.01 5.27 -7.38
CA GLU A 152 -37.20 5.94 -8.68
C GLU A 152 -38.12 5.14 -9.62
N VAL A 153 -37.99 3.82 -9.66
CA VAL A 153 -38.86 2.94 -10.47
C VAL A 153 -40.33 3.01 -10.02
N LYS A 154 -40.62 3.30 -8.73
CA LYS A 154 -41.99 3.44 -8.23
C LYS A 154 -42.62 4.81 -8.51
N LYS A 155 -41.84 5.80 -8.96
CA LYS A 155 -42.34 7.13 -9.32
C LYS A 155 -42.69 7.26 -10.81
N THR A 156 -42.31 6.26 -11.61
CA THR A 156 -42.64 6.13 -13.03
C THR A 156 -43.84 5.23 -13.18
#